data_38012e8b77331902907556c6a6cda97a
#
_entry.id   38012e8b77331902907556c6a6cda97a
#
_cell.length_a   1.000
_cell.length_b   1.000
_cell.length_c   1.000
_cell.angle_alpha   90.00
_cell.angle_beta   90.00
_cell.angle_gamma   90.00
#
_symmetry.space_group_name_H-M   'P 1'
#
loop_
_entity.id
_entity.type
_entity.pdbx_description
1 polymer ?
#
loop_
_entity_poly.entity_id
_entity_poly.type
_entity_poly.pdbx_seq_one_letter_code
_entity_poly.pdbx_strand_id
1 'polypeptide(L)'
;MSAFLRPGGFLAVADARWSIDDDEFGKGFERDCELVLGDDVRKGGAPGITPLRDEMSQAGFTHLVERRYDWEATYSPGRFIALLSTLPWYLSLPTAARDQLFAMTEARIEALRDGVVATTFHAILDVAMKLAV
;
A
#
# COMPACT_ATOMS: atom_id res chain seq x y z
N MET A 1 22.21 -4.69 -5.11
CA MET A 1 21.54 -4.64 -6.43
C MET A 1 22.44 -4.17 -7.55
N SER A 2 23.21 -3.10 -7.35
CA SER A 2 24.09 -2.61 -8.42
C SER A 2 25.13 -3.63 -8.89
N ALA A 3 25.56 -4.55 -8.02
CA ALA A 3 26.54 -5.58 -8.36
C ALA A 3 26.04 -6.62 -9.37
N PHE A 4 24.72 -6.75 -9.55
CA PHE A 4 24.12 -7.74 -10.44
C PHE A 4 23.81 -7.21 -11.84
N LEU A 5 23.96 -5.91 -12.06
CA LEU A 5 23.68 -5.29 -13.33
C LEU A 5 24.99 -4.87 -14.04
N ARG A 6 25.01 -5.05 -15.34
CA ARG A 6 26.09 -4.52 -16.18
C ARG A 6 25.98 -3.01 -16.31
N PRO A 7 27.09 -2.28 -16.48
CA PRO A 7 27.01 -0.88 -16.93
C PRO A 7 26.12 -0.77 -18.18
N GLY A 8 25.22 0.21 -18.19
CA GLY A 8 24.22 0.36 -19.24
C GLY A 8 22.97 -0.50 -19.06
N GLY A 9 22.94 -1.39 -18.07
CA GLY A 9 21.75 -2.15 -17.71
C GLY A 9 20.68 -1.27 -17.04
N PHE A 10 19.43 -1.70 -17.12
CA PHE A 10 18.30 -0.95 -16.58
C PHE A 10 17.77 -1.58 -15.29
N LEU A 11 17.40 -0.73 -14.34
CA LEU A 11 16.66 -1.09 -13.15
C LEU A 11 15.27 -0.45 -13.23
N ALA A 12 14.24 -1.25 -13.15
CA ALA A 12 12.87 -0.78 -13.06
C ALA A 12 12.29 -1.15 -11.71
N VAL A 13 11.76 -0.17 -10.99
CA VAL A 13 11.11 -0.38 -9.70
C VAL A 13 9.68 0.12 -9.80
N ALA A 14 8.74 -0.75 -9.49
CA ALA A 14 7.33 -0.41 -9.42
C ALA A 14 6.85 -0.54 -7.97
N ASP A 15 6.16 0.46 -7.48
CA ASP A 15 5.53 0.44 -6.17
C ASP A 15 4.08 0.90 -6.30
N ALA A 16 3.22 0.36 -5.48
CA ALA A 16 1.81 0.73 -5.47
C ALA A 16 1.33 0.94 -4.03
N ARG A 17 0.56 1.99 -3.84
CA ARG A 17 -0.12 2.31 -2.59
C ARG A 17 -1.58 2.55 -2.87
N TRP A 18 -2.41 2.38 -1.88
CA TRP A 18 -3.82 2.71 -1.99
C TRP A 18 -4.31 3.45 -0.75
N SER A 19 -5.34 4.26 -0.94
CA SER A 19 -5.97 5.02 0.10
C SER A 19 -7.48 4.84 0.05
N ILE A 20 -8.13 5.01 1.19
CA ILE A 20 -9.58 4.98 1.30
C ILE A 20 -10.09 6.41 1.07
N ASP A 21 -11.02 6.57 0.14
CA ASP A 21 -11.54 7.89 -0.23
C ASP A 21 -12.54 8.45 0.78
N ASP A 22 -13.29 7.57 1.47
CA ASP A 22 -14.24 7.98 2.49
C ASP A 22 -13.54 8.23 3.82
N ASP A 23 -13.44 9.49 4.23
CA ASP A 23 -12.78 9.88 5.47
C ASP A 23 -13.44 9.30 6.72
N GLU A 24 -14.76 9.24 6.78
CA GLU A 24 -15.47 8.68 7.94
C GLU A 24 -15.21 7.19 8.06
N PHE A 25 -15.27 6.46 6.95
CA PHE A 25 -14.94 5.05 6.93
C PHE A 25 -13.48 4.84 7.34
N GLY A 26 -12.55 5.62 6.77
CA GLY A 26 -11.12 5.53 7.08
C GLY A 26 -10.83 5.73 8.55
N LYS A 27 -11.41 6.75 9.17
CA LYS A 27 -11.26 7.03 10.60
C LYS A 27 -11.87 5.95 11.47
N GLY A 28 -13.05 5.45 11.08
CA GLY A 28 -13.70 4.33 11.77
C GLY A 28 -12.88 3.06 11.70
N PHE A 29 -12.32 2.76 10.55
CA PHE A 29 -11.43 1.63 10.34
C PHE A 29 -10.18 1.74 11.22
N GLU A 30 -9.58 2.91 11.29
CA GLU A 30 -8.43 3.15 12.18
C GLU A 30 -8.77 2.94 13.64
N ARG A 31 -9.94 3.41 14.10
CA ARG A 31 -10.41 3.18 15.47
C ARG A 31 -10.61 1.69 15.76
N ASP A 32 -11.15 0.95 14.81
CA ASP A 32 -11.33 -0.49 14.96
C ASP A 32 -9.98 -1.20 15.10
N CYS A 33 -9.00 -0.80 14.31
CA CYS A 33 -7.64 -1.32 14.42
C CYS A 33 -7.06 -1.05 15.81
N GLU A 34 -7.20 0.16 16.32
CA GLU A 34 -6.72 0.52 17.64
C GLU A 34 -7.43 -0.27 18.76
N LEU A 35 -8.74 -0.46 18.65
CA LEU A 35 -9.52 -1.23 19.63
C LEU A 35 -9.10 -2.70 19.69
N VAL A 36 -8.86 -3.31 18.54
CA VAL A 36 -8.54 -4.74 18.46
C VAL A 36 -7.08 -5.00 18.78
N LEU A 37 -6.18 -4.12 18.37
CA LEU A 37 -4.74 -4.37 18.34
C LEU A 37 -3.93 -3.49 19.29
N GLY A 38 -4.54 -2.44 19.84
CA GLY A 38 -3.87 -1.50 20.73
C GLY A 38 -2.94 -0.53 19.98
N ASP A 39 -2.16 0.23 20.74
CA ASP A 39 -1.33 1.32 20.20
C ASP A 39 -0.15 0.85 19.33
N ASP A 40 0.23 -0.42 19.40
CA ASP A 40 1.43 -0.94 18.73
C ASP A 40 1.25 -1.17 17.23
N VAL A 41 0.05 -1.06 16.75
CA VAL A 41 -0.33 -1.62 15.45
C VAL A 41 0.11 -0.80 14.27
N ARG A 42 0.34 0.48 14.44
CA ARG A 42 0.57 1.37 13.30
C ARG A 42 1.75 2.29 13.41
N LYS A 43 2.71 1.95 14.20
CA LYS A 43 3.96 2.71 14.24
C LYS A 43 4.72 2.70 12.90
N GLY A 44 4.22 1.94 11.93
CA GLY A 44 4.72 1.91 10.58
C GLY A 44 3.65 2.23 9.56
N GLY A 45 2.77 3.20 9.82
CA GLY A 45 1.80 3.67 8.81
C GLY A 45 2.49 3.71 7.45
N ALA A 46 1.82 3.20 6.41
CA ALA A 46 2.42 3.14 5.09
C ALA A 46 3.04 4.50 4.75
N PRO A 47 4.37 4.62 4.68
CA PRO A 47 4.95 5.87 4.22
C PRO A 47 4.38 6.16 2.85
N GLY A 48 4.07 7.40 2.59
CA GLY A 48 3.72 7.83 1.25
C GLY A 48 4.76 7.30 0.27
N ILE A 49 4.41 7.19 -1.00
CA ILE A 49 5.36 6.76 -2.01
C ILE A 49 6.55 7.72 -1.99
N THR A 50 7.70 7.22 -1.59
CA THR A 50 8.93 8.02 -1.52
C THR A 50 9.61 7.97 -2.89
N PRO A 51 9.97 9.13 -3.47
CA PRO A 51 10.73 9.14 -4.70
C PRO A 51 12.06 8.39 -4.53
N LEU A 52 12.36 7.49 -5.47
CA LEU A 52 13.58 6.68 -5.44
C LEU A 52 14.76 7.33 -6.15
N ARG A 53 14.56 8.51 -6.75
CA ARG A 53 15.57 9.17 -7.58
C ARG A 53 16.91 9.33 -6.86
N ASP A 54 16.89 9.83 -5.63
CA ASP A 54 18.11 10.09 -4.87
C ASP A 54 18.80 8.79 -4.46
N GLU A 55 18.03 7.79 -4.04
CA GLU A 55 18.57 6.47 -3.72
C GLU A 55 19.21 5.80 -4.92
N MET A 56 18.58 5.89 -6.08
CA MET A 56 19.12 5.37 -7.32
C MET A 56 20.42 6.09 -7.70
N SER A 57 20.46 7.41 -7.56
CA SER A 57 21.67 8.19 -7.85
C SER A 57 22.83 7.81 -6.93
N GLN A 58 22.56 7.65 -5.65
CA GLN A 58 23.57 7.22 -4.67
C GLN A 58 24.08 5.81 -4.92
N ALA A 59 23.23 4.95 -5.48
CA ALA A 59 23.59 3.58 -5.82
C ALA A 59 24.32 3.42 -7.17
N GLY A 60 24.62 4.51 -7.86
CA GLY A 60 25.34 4.49 -9.12
C GLY A 60 24.46 4.35 -10.36
N PHE A 61 23.20 4.79 -10.27
CA PHE A 61 22.26 4.77 -11.40
C PHE A 61 21.90 6.19 -11.82
N THR A 62 21.64 6.35 -13.12
CA THR A 62 21.02 7.56 -13.65
C THR A 62 19.52 7.33 -13.77
N HIS A 63 18.72 8.11 -13.03
CA HIS A 63 17.27 8.04 -13.13
C HIS A 63 16.81 8.59 -14.46
N LEU A 64 16.05 7.81 -15.22
CA LEU A 64 15.63 8.15 -16.59
C LEU A 64 14.15 8.56 -16.64
N VAL A 65 13.29 7.82 -15.96
CA VAL A 65 11.84 7.95 -16.08
C VAL A 65 11.19 7.74 -14.73
N GLU A 66 10.23 8.60 -14.40
CA GLU A 66 9.27 8.39 -13.36
C GLU A 66 7.88 8.50 -13.98
N ARG A 67 7.05 7.46 -13.81
CA ARG A 67 5.67 7.44 -14.28
C ARG A 67 4.75 7.21 -13.10
N ARG A 68 3.66 7.98 -13.05
CA ARG A 68 2.62 7.83 -12.05
C ARG A 68 1.33 7.40 -12.72
N TYR A 69 0.66 6.43 -12.07
CA TYR A 69 -0.63 5.91 -12.52
C TYR A 69 -1.59 5.93 -11.35
N ASP A 70 -2.72 6.56 -11.52
CA ASP A 70 -3.77 6.59 -10.50
C ASP A 70 -5.03 5.97 -11.08
N TRP A 71 -5.72 5.16 -10.27
CA TRP A 71 -7.02 4.63 -10.65
C TRP A 71 -7.89 4.41 -9.42
N GLU A 72 -9.19 4.44 -9.63
CA GLU A 72 -10.19 4.22 -8.59
C GLU A 72 -10.73 2.81 -8.68
N ALA A 73 -11.06 2.23 -7.51
CA ALA A 73 -11.71 0.95 -7.41
C ALA A 73 -12.69 0.96 -6.24
N THR A 74 -13.82 0.29 -6.40
CA THR A 74 -14.78 0.09 -5.32
C THR A 74 -14.81 -1.36 -4.92
N TYR A 75 -14.99 -1.60 -3.61
CA TYR A 75 -14.98 -2.95 -3.06
C TYR A 75 -16.23 -3.21 -2.24
N SER A 76 -16.89 -4.34 -2.50
CA SER A 76 -17.88 -4.92 -1.59
C SER A 76 -17.20 -5.37 -0.29
N PRO A 77 -17.95 -5.66 0.79
CA PRO A 77 -17.35 -6.11 2.04
C PRO A 77 -16.41 -7.32 1.84
N GLY A 78 -16.87 -8.36 1.17
CA GLY A 78 -16.07 -9.56 0.94
C GLY A 78 -14.82 -9.31 0.11
N ARG A 79 -14.91 -8.48 -0.92
CA ARG A 79 -13.76 -8.14 -1.78
C ARG A 79 -12.75 -7.27 -1.05
N PHE A 80 -13.21 -6.37 -0.20
CA PHE A 80 -12.29 -5.56 0.61
C PHE A 80 -11.53 -6.42 1.62
N ILE A 81 -12.21 -7.35 2.29
CA ILE A 81 -11.55 -8.32 3.17
C ILE A 81 -10.53 -9.16 2.40
N ALA A 82 -10.85 -9.59 1.17
CA ALA A 82 -9.90 -10.29 0.32
C ALA A 82 -8.66 -9.45 0.01
N LEU A 83 -8.84 -8.15 -0.26
CA LEU A 83 -7.72 -7.21 -0.44
C LEU A 83 -6.85 -7.12 0.81
N LEU A 84 -7.45 -6.93 1.98
CA LEU A 84 -6.71 -6.88 3.25
C LEU A 84 -5.96 -8.18 3.52
N SER A 85 -6.53 -9.32 3.13
CA SER A 85 -5.92 -10.64 3.32
C SER A 85 -4.65 -10.84 2.48
N THR A 86 -4.38 -9.98 1.51
CA THR A 86 -3.14 -10.01 0.73
C THR A 86 -1.99 -9.24 1.40
N LEU A 87 -2.29 -8.47 2.44
CA LEU A 87 -1.29 -7.63 3.10
C LEU A 87 -0.55 -8.42 4.18
N PRO A 88 0.80 -8.45 4.15
CA PRO A 88 1.58 -9.20 5.13
C PRO A 88 1.27 -8.83 6.58
N TRP A 89 0.95 -7.57 6.82
CA TRP A 89 0.60 -7.08 8.15
C TRP A 89 -0.63 -7.80 8.72
N TYR A 90 -1.68 -7.97 7.92
CA TYR A 90 -2.88 -8.70 8.35
C TYR A 90 -2.60 -10.19 8.55
N LEU A 91 -1.79 -10.76 7.71
CA LEU A 91 -1.41 -12.18 7.81
C LEU A 91 -0.59 -12.48 9.06
N SER A 92 0.13 -11.48 9.58
CA SER A 92 0.94 -11.64 10.79
C SER A 92 0.14 -11.50 12.09
N LEU A 93 -1.12 -11.06 12.03
CA LEU A 93 -1.96 -10.90 13.21
C LEU A 93 -2.38 -12.24 13.78
N PRO A 94 -2.59 -12.32 15.14
CA PRO A 94 -3.26 -13.47 15.74
C PRO A 94 -4.61 -13.71 15.07
N THR A 95 -4.97 -14.96 14.84
CA THR A 95 -6.20 -15.32 14.12
C THR A 95 -7.45 -14.69 14.73
N ALA A 96 -7.57 -14.72 16.05
CA ALA A 96 -8.74 -14.13 16.74
C ALA A 96 -8.84 -12.62 16.52
N ALA A 97 -7.72 -11.89 16.58
CA ALA A 97 -7.69 -10.45 16.35
C ALA A 97 -8.02 -10.12 14.90
N ARG A 98 -7.45 -10.88 13.96
CA ARG A 98 -7.72 -10.71 12.52
C ARG A 98 -9.19 -10.93 12.21
N ASP A 99 -9.77 -12.01 12.71
CA ASP A 99 -11.19 -12.35 12.46
C ASP A 99 -12.12 -11.28 13.05
N GLN A 100 -11.82 -10.78 14.24
CA GLN A 100 -12.57 -9.69 14.86
C GLN A 100 -12.48 -8.42 14.02
N LEU A 101 -11.29 -8.04 13.58
CA LEU A 101 -11.07 -6.84 12.76
C LEU A 101 -11.80 -6.95 11.43
N PHE A 102 -11.75 -8.12 10.78
CA PHE A 102 -12.46 -8.34 9.52
C PHE A 102 -13.98 -8.24 9.70
N ALA A 103 -14.53 -8.80 10.76
CA ALA A 103 -15.96 -8.70 11.05
C ALA A 103 -16.39 -7.25 11.29
N MET A 104 -15.60 -6.47 12.01
CA MET A 104 -15.86 -5.05 12.24
C MET A 104 -15.77 -4.24 10.95
N THR A 105 -14.80 -4.53 10.11
CA THR A 105 -14.62 -3.88 8.81
C THR A 105 -15.77 -4.18 7.87
N GLU A 106 -16.19 -5.43 7.79
CA GLU A 106 -17.33 -5.86 6.98
C GLU A 106 -18.61 -5.14 7.40
N ALA A 107 -18.87 -5.06 8.70
CA ALA A 107 -20.04 -4.35 9.24
C ALA A 107 -20.01 -2.86 8.90
N ARG A 108 -18.84 -2.22 8.95
CA ARG A 108 -18.70 -0.81 8.57
C ARG A 108 -19.00 -0.56 7.09
N ILE A 109 -18.54 -1.45 6.21
CA ILE A 109 -18.81 -1.32 4.78
C ILE A 109 -20.29 -1.53 4.49
N GLU A 110 -20.91 -2.52 5.12
CA GLU A 110 -22.35 -2.77 4.97
C GLU A 110 -23.19 -1.58 5.44
N ALA A 111 -22.72 -0.82 6.42
CA ALA A 111 -23.38 0.37 6.92
C ALA A 111 -23.21 1.60 6.00
N LEU A 112 -22.31 1.56 5.03
CA LEU A 112 -22.17 2.63 4.05
C LEU A 112 -23.39 2.68 3.15
N ARG A 113 -23.71 3.89 2.67
CA ARG A 113 -24.92 4.14 1.86
C ARG A 113 -25.03 3.20 0.65
N ASP A 114 -23.92 2.98 -0.04
CA ASP A 114 -23.87 2.14 -1.22
C ASP A 114 -23.41 0.70 -0.94
N GLY A 115 -23.07 0.40 0.33
CA GLY A 115 -22.56 -0.91 0.71
C GLY A 115 -21.21 -1.26 0.10
N VAL A 116 -20.48 -0.28 -0.39
CA VAL A 116 -19.14 -0.45 -0.98
C VAL A 116 -18.20 0.64 -0.47
N VAL A 117 -16.92 0.32 -0.43
CA VAL A 117 -15.87 1.29 -0.09
C VAL A 117 -15.12 1.71 -1.35
N ALA A 118 -14.97 3.02 -1.51
CA ALA A 118 -14.20 3.59 -2.62
C ALA A 118 -12.73 3.76 -2.21
N THR A 119 -11.84 3.36 -3.10
CA THR A 119 -10.40 3.44 -2.91
C THR A 119 -9.74 4.08 -4.12
N THR A 120 -8.60 4.71 -3.89
CA THR A 120 -7.73 5.21 -4.97
C THR A 120 -6.39 4.51 -4.88
N PHE A 121 -5.95 3.93 -5.98
CA PHE A 121 -4.63 3.32 -6.12
C PHE A 121 -3.67 4.29 -6.77
N HIS A 122 -2.45 4.31 -6.25
CA HIS A 122 -1.34 5.11 -6.77
C HIS A 122 -0.19 4.16 -7.07
N ALA A 123 0.27 4.13 -8.30
CA ALA A 123 1.45 3.37 -8.69
C ALA A 123 2.52 4.30 -9.24
N ILE A 124 3.76 4.04 -8.89
CA ILE A 124 4.93 4.74 -9.43
C ILE A 124 5.85 3.72 -10.05
N LEU A 125 6.28 4.01 -11.29
CA LEU A 125 7.33 3.28 -11.97
C LEU A 125 8.55 4.18 -12.11
N ASP A 126 9.67 3.75 -11.54
CA ASP A 126 10.97 4.39 -11.72
C ASP A 126 11.88 3.51 -12.57
N VAL A 127 12.48 4.08 -13.60
CA VAL A 127 13.46 3.40 -14.46
C VAL A 127 14.77 4.14 -14.39
N ALA A 128 15.84 3.43 -14.12
CA ALA A 128 17.19 3.97 -14.06
C ALA A 128 18.17 3.09 -14.82
N MET A 129 19.23 3.71 -15.31
CA MET A 129 20.31 3.02 -16.02
C MET A 129 21.56 3.01 -15.14
N LYS A 130 22.23 1.87 -15.07
CA LYS A 130 23.49 1.76 -14.35
C LYS A 130 24.60 2.52 -15.07
N LEU A 131 25.28 3.40 -14.32
CA LEU A 131 26.38 4.16 -14.85
C LEU A 131 27.60 3.27 -15.12
N ALA A 132 28.32 3.59 -16.18
CA ALA A 132 29.61 2.98 -16.48
C ALA A 132 30.68 3.65 -15.59
N VAL A 133 31.24 2.88 -14.65
CA VAL A 133 32.34 3.32 -13.81
C VAL A 133 33.48 2.33 -13.92
#